data_cb36e7246720f34605873ee15feef8af
#
_entry.id   cb36e7246720f34605873ee15feef8af
#
_cell.length_a   1.000
_cell.length_b   1.000
_cell.length_c   1.000
_cell.angle_alpha   90.00
_cell.angle_beta   90.00
_cell.angle_gamma   90.00
#
_symmetry.space_group_name_H-M   'P 1'
#
loop_
_entity.id
_entity.type
_entity.pdbx_description
1 polymer ?
#
loop_
_entity_poly.entity_id
_entity_poly.type
_entity_poly.pdbx_seq_one_letter_code
_entity_poly.pdbx_strand_id
1 'polypeptide(L)'
;MPVINSNDEEALNNGVIHVPQTPMPWEERPQKNVYLAGHRLGYEGTNSRLVFYDLDKLKKGDAVTLKDRSGGTYDYRVSEVFVVEPNADWALQPVRGRDMVTLQTCTFPNFENRLIVRADRKV
;
A
#
# COMPACT_ATOMS: atom_id res chain seq x y z
N MET A 1 -4.35 10.05 5.99
CA MET A 1 -2.88 9.88 5.92
C MET A 1 -2.38 10.34 4.56
N PRO A 2 -1.51 11.34 4.49
CA PRO A 2 -0.96 11.78 3.22
C PRO A 2 -0.10 10.70 2.55
N VAL A 3 -0.15 10.66 1.23
CA VAL A 3 0.64 9.74 0.41
C VAL A 3 1.58 10.56 -0.48
N ILE A 4 2.86 10.19 -0.48
CA ILE A 4 3.91 10.89 -1.22
C ILE A 4 4.24 10.06 -2.46
N ASN A 5 4.16 10.68 -3.64
CA ASN A 5 4.47 9.99 -4.90
C ASN A 5 5.98 9.95 -5.12
N SER A 6 6.65 8.95 -4.53
CA SER A 6 8.10 8.79 -4.60
C SER A 6 8.48 7.39 -4.14
N ASN A 7 9.58 6.85 -4.65
CA ASN A 7 10.19 5.64 -4.09
C ASN A 7 11.49 5.95 -3.33
N ASP A 8 11.67 7.21 -2.96
CA ASP A 8 12.81 7.68 -2.18
C ASP A 8 12.65 7.27 -0.72
N GLU A 9 13.74 6.81 -0.11
CA GLU A 9 13.73 6.41 1.31
C GLU A 9 13.41 7.58 2.24
N GLU A 10 13.84 8.79 1.90
CA GLU A 10 13.49 9.97 2.68
C GLU A 10 11.97 10.20 2.71
N ALA A 11 11.28 10.00 1.59
CA ALA A 11 9.83 10.10 1.54
C ALA A 11 9.18 9.03 2.41
N LEU A 12 9.71 7.80 2.39
CA LEU A 12 9.24 6.70 3.22
C LEU A 12 9.37 7.03 4.71
N ASN A 13 10.42 7.74 5.10
CA ASN A 13 10.64 8.17 6.48
C ASN A 13 9.63 9.25 6.92
N ASN A 14 8.87 9.82 6.02
CA ASN A 14 7.90 10.89 6.30
C ASN A 14 6.43 10.46 6.16
N GLY A 15 6.18 9.22 5.76
CA GLY A 15 4.80 8.73 5.65
C GLY A 15 4.67 7.55 4.71
N VAL A 16 3.48 7.43 4.13
CA VAL A 16 3.19 6.42 3.11
C VAL A 16 3.63 6.95 1.76
N ILE A 17 4.26 6.10 0.95
CA ILE A 17 4.64 6.46 -0.40
C ILE A 17 3.81 5.68 -1.43
N HIS A 18 3.59 6.29 -2.59
CA HIS A 18 3.09 5.62 -3.79
C HIS A 18 4.29 5.35 -4.69
N VAL A 19 4.46 4.09 -5.09
CA VAL A 19 5.56 3.71 -5.98
C VAL A 19 5.27 4.25 -7.38
N PRO A 20 6.11 5.15 -7.93
CA PRO A 20 5.78 5.89 -9.15
C PRO A 20 5.56 5.03 -10.39
N GLN A 21 6.12 3.83 -10.45
CA GLN A 21 5.94 2.92 -11.58
C GLN A 21 4.55 2.30 -11.63
N THR A 22 3.80 2.38 -10.52
CA THR A 22 2.45 1.83 -10.45
C THR A 22 1.39 2.90 -10.77
N PRO A 23 0.19 2.50 -11.21
CA PRO A 23 -0.85 3.48 -11.54
C PRO A 23 -1.42 4.17 -10.31
N MET A 24 -2.06 5.30 -10.53
CA MET A 24 -2.89 5.99 -9.55
C MET A 24 -4.32 5.43 -9.60
N PRO A 25 -5.11 5.56 -8.51
CA PRO A 25 -6.45 4.95 -8.48
C PRO A 25 -7.43 5.53 -9.50
N TRP A 26 -7.19 6.76 -9.97
CA TRP A 26 -8.05 7.41 -10.97
C TRP A 26 -7.67 7.12 -12.42
N GLU A 27 -6.55 6.44 -12.68
CA GLU A 27 -6.16 6.10 -14.04
C GLU A 27 -7.06 5.01 -14.61
N GLU A 28 -7.40 5.15 -15.89
CA GLU A 28 -8.22 4.16 -16.58
C GLU A 28 -7.31 3.13 -17.27
N ARG A 29 -7.30 1.91 -16.75
CA ARG A 29 -6.54 0.81 -17.29
C ARG A 29 -7.33 -0.48 -17.11
N PRO A 30 -7.09 -1.49 -17.97
CA PRO A 30 -7.79 -2.79 -17.85
C PRO A 30 -7.53 -3.49 -16.52
N GLN A 31 -6.33 -3.30 -15.97
CA GLN A 31 -5.96 -3.81 -14.66
C GLN A 31 -5.03 -2.82 -13.96
N LYS A 32 -5.19 -2.70 -12.66
CA LYS A 32 -4.39 -1.78 -11.85
C LYS A 32 -3.91 -2.44 -10.57
N ASN A 33 -2.67 -2.14 -10.21
CA ASN A 33 -2.14 -2.41 -8.88
C ASN A 33 -1.53 -1.11 -8.36
N VAL A 34 -2.34 -0.33 -7.65
CA VAL A 34 -1.87 0.89 -6.99
C VAL A 34 -1.04 0.45 -5.79
N TYR A 35 0.25 0.75 -5.79
CA TYR A 35 1.16 0.21 -4.79
C TYR A 35 1.60 1.27 -3.79
N LEU A 36 1.26 1.06 -2.52
CA LEU A 36 1.57 1.95 -1.41
C LEU A 36 2.45 1.22 -0.41
N ALA A 37 3.51 1.88 0.04
CA ALA A 37 4.43 1.32 1.02
C ALA A 37 4.60 2.28 2.20
N GLY A 38 4.78 1.72 3.39
CA GLY A 38 5.00 2.50 4.60
C GLY A 38 5.78 1.70 5.63
N HIS A 39 6.42 2.41 6.56
CA HIS A 39 7.13 1.77 7.66
C HIS A 39 6.16 1.06 8.61
N ARG A 40 6.55 -0.11 9.10
CA ARG A 40 5.82 -0.79 10.18
C ARG A 40 6.01 -0.03 11.49
N LEU A 41 7.25 0.39 11.75
CA LEU A 41 7.64 1.22 12.87
C LEU A 41 8.66 2.23 12.35
N GLY A 42 8.22 3.45 12.13
CA GLY A 42 9.05 4.51 11.57
C GLY A 42 9.70 5.37 12.63
N TYR A 43 10.08 6.58 12.24
CA TYR A 43 10.81 7.50 13.10
C TYR A 43 9.90 8.37 13.94
N GLU A 44 10.25 8.58 15.20
CA GLU A 44 9.50 9.48 16.10
C GLU A 44 9.48 10.91 15.54
N GLY A 45 8.35 11.59 15.73
CA GLY A 45 8.17 12.95 15.25
C GLY A 45 7.85 13.06 13.76
N THR A 46 7.75 11.95 13.04
CA THR A 46 7.37 11.93 11.63
C THR A 46 6.05 11.19 11.42
N ASN A 47 5.45 11.38 10.24
CA ASN A 47 4.23 10.66 9.86
C ASN A 47 4.49 9.17 9.59
N SER A 48 5.74 8.74 9.56
CA SER A 48 6.09 7.33 9.36
C SER A 48 5.98 6.49 10.63
N ARG A 49 5.90 7.12 11.81
CA ARG A 49 6.10 6.43 13.10
C ARG A 49 5.25 5.17 13.29
N LEU A 50 3.94 5.27 13.04
CA LEU A 50 3.02 4.15 13.24
C LEU A 50 2.08 3.95 12.05
N VAL A 51 2.46 4.44 10.87
CA VAL A 51 1.54 4.54 9.73
C VAL A 51 0.97 3.18 9.32
N PHE A 52 1.78 2.12 9.31
CA PHE A 52 1.34 0.75 9.02
C PHE A 52 1.63 -0.21 10.16
N TYR A 53 1.70 0.31 11.39
CA TYR A 53 1.97 -0.52 12.58
C TYR A 53 1.01 -1.69 12.71
N ASP A 54 -0.28 -1.42 12.53
CA ASP A 54 -1.34 -2.41 12.68
C ASP A 54 -1.82 -3.01 11.35
N LEU A 55 -1.01 -2.91 10.29
CA LEU A 55 -1.41 -3.41 8.98
C LEU A 55 -1.75 -4.90 9.01
N ASP A 56 -1.07 -5.68 9.86
CA ASP A 56 -1.32 -7.11 10.03
C ASP A 56 -2.70 -7.43 10.63
N LYS A 57 -3.38 -6.45 11.18
CA LYS A 57 -4.73 -6.63 11.74
C LYS A 57 -5.82 -6.56 10.69
N LEU A 58 -5.49 -6.10 9.48
CA LEU A 58 -6.43 -6.14 8.37
C LEU A 58 -6.66 -7.57 7.93
N LYS A 59 -7.91 -7.87 7.61
CA LYS A 59 -8.32 -9.21 7.18
C LYS A 59 -9.31 -9.09 6.04
N LYS A 60 -9.51 -10.18 5.35
CA LYS A 60 -10.40 -10.26 4.20
C LYS A 60 -11.76 -9.65 4.53
N GLY A 61 -12.21 -8.72 3.68
CA GLY A 61 -13.48 -8.01 3.85
C GLY A 61 -13.37 -6.64 4.48
N ASP A 62 -12.22 -6.30 5.10
CA ASP A 62 -12.02 -4.99 5.68
C ASP A 62 -11.93 -3.92 4.59
N ALA A 63 -12.36 -2.69 4.92
CA ALA A 63 -12.40 -1.59 3.97
C ALA A 63 -11.07 -0.84 3.94
N VAL A 64 -10.67 -0.43 2.73
CA VAL A 64 -9.57 0.50 2.50
C VAL A 64 -10.08 1.60 1.58
N THR A 65 -9.86 2.86 1.95
CA THR A 65 -10.30 4.01 1.14
C THR A 65 -9.12 4.89 0.79
N LEU A 66 -8.98 5.21 -0.50
CA LEU A 66 -8.06 6.21 -1.00
C LEU A 66 -8.82 7.46 -1.38
N LYS A 67 -8.20 8.63 -1.18
CA LYS A 67 -8.80 9.92 -1.54
C LYS A 67 -7.83 10.72 -2.38
N ASP A 68 -8.35 11.39 -3.40
CA ASP A 68 -7.56 12.35 -4.16
C ASP A 68 -7.76 13.77 -3.62
N ARG A 69 -6.97 14.73 -4.13
CA ARG A 69 -7.03 16.12 -3.66
C ARG A 69 -8.32 16.84 -4.05
N SER A 70 -9.04 16.31 -5.03
CA SER A 70 -10.30 16.89 -5.51
C SER A 70 -11.51 16.41 -4.70
N GLY A 71 -11.29 15.54 -3.71
CA GLY A 71 -12.35 14.98 -2.89
C GLY A 71 -12.93 13.68 -3.41
N GLY A 72 -12.40 13.15 -4.52
CA GLY A 72 -12.81 11.84 -5.03
C GLY A 72 -12.38 10.73 -4.08
N THR A 73 -13.20 9.70 -3.94
CA THR A 73 -12.92 8.55 -3.09
C THR A 73 -12.88 7.26 -3.91
N TYR A 74 -12.00 6.36 -3.50
CA TYR A 74 -11.80 5.06 -4.15
C TYR A 74 -11.83 4.00 -3.05
N ASP A 75 -12.89 3.20 -3.04
CA ASP A 75 -13.14 2.24 -1.98
C ASP A 75 -12.74 0.83 -2.42
N TYR A 76 -12.05 0.13 -1.52
CA TYR A 76 -11.54 -1.22 -1.75
C TYR A 76 -11.91 -2.11 -0.58
N ARG A 77 -11.93 -3.42 -0.82
CA ARG A 77 -12.05 -4.43 0.24
C ARG A 77 -10.86 -5.36 0.20
N VAL A 78 -10.31 -5.63 1.36
CA VAL A 78 -9.17 -6.55 1.50
C VAL A 78 -9.56 -7.92 0.98
N SER A 79 -8.74 -8.44 0.06
CA SER A 79 -8.94 -9.75 -0.55
C SER A 79 -7.87 -10.77 -0.16
N GLU A 80 -6.66 -10.29 0.15
CA GLU A 80 -5.52 -11.16 0.45
C GLU A 80 -4.59 -10.49 1.46
N VAL A 81 -4.03 -11.30 2.36
CA VAL A 81 -2.94 -10.87 3.26
C VAL A 81 -1.89 -11.97 3.22
N PHE A 82 -0.64 -11.61 2.89
CA PHE A 82 0.45 -12.58 2.80
C PHE A 82 1.80 -11.93 3.01
N VAL A 83 2.84 -12.77 3.13
CA VAL A 83 4.21 -12.32 3.36
C VAL A 83 5.06 -12.71 2.16
N VAL A 84 5.93 -11.79 1.75
CA VAL A 84 6.86 -12.01 0.62
C VAL A 84 8.28 -11.64 1.02
N GLU A 85 9.25 -12.07 0.22
CA GLU A 85 10.64 -11.67 0.35
C GLU A 85 10.82 -10.19 0.00
N PRO A 86 11.88 -9.51 0.52
CA PRO A 86 12.07 -8.08 0.28
C PRO A 86 12.21 -7.70 -1.20
N ASN A 87 12.69 -8.62 -2.04
CA ASN A 87 12.90 -8.39 -3.46
C ASN A 87 11.83 -9.01 -4.35
N ALA A 88 10.63 -9.24 -3.83
CA ALA A 88 9.53 -9.82 -4.58
C ALA A 88 8.88 -8.80 -5.52
N ASP A 89 9.57 -8.45 -6.60
CA ASP A 89 9.10 -7.43 -7.56
C ASP A 89 7.78 -7.79 -8.22
N TRP A 90 7.44 -9.07 -8.27
CA TRP A 90 6.16 -9.51 -8.84
C TRP A 90 4.95 -8.92 -8.10
N ALA A 91 5.11 -8.56 -6.82
CA ALA A 91 4.02 -7.98 -6.05
C ALA A 91 3.60 -6.60 -6.57
N LEU A 92 4.49 -5.91 -7.29
CA LEU A 92 4.21 -4.60 -7.90
C LEU A 92 3.43 -4.71 -9.22
N GLN A 93 3.42 -5.89 -9.83
CA GLN A 93 2.81 -6.08 -11.14
C GLN A 93 1.29 -6.12 -11.05
N PRO A 94 0.59 -5.63 -12.09
CA PRO A 94 -0.87 -5.78 -12.12
C PRO A 94 -1.26 -7.24 -12.28
N VAL A 95 -2.44 -7.58 -11.76
CA VAL A 95 -3.04 -8.90 -11.94
C VAL A 95 -4.18 -8.76 -12.93
N ARG A 96 -4.20 -9.63 -13.93
CA ARG A 96 -5.16 -9.57 -15.01
C ARG A 96 -6.60 -9.51 -14.50
N GLY A 97 -7.34 -8.52 -14.98
CA GLY A 97 -8.75 -8.35 -14.64
C GLY A 97 -9.01 -7.75 -13.26
N ARG A 98 -7.98 -7.35 -12.51
CA ARG A 98 -8.14 -6.80 -11.17
C ARG A 98 -7.80 -5.30 -11.13
N ASP A 99 -8.66 -4.56 -10.45
CA ASP A 99 -8.42 -3.17 -10.05
C ASP A 99 -8.19 -3.19 -8.54
N MET A 100 -6.93 -3.08 -8.12
CA MET A 100 -6.58 -3.29 -6.72
C MET A 100 -5.59 -2.26 -6.20
N VAL A 101 -5.53 -2.14 -4.88
CA VAL A 101 -4.46 -1.45 -4.16
C VAL A 101 -3.69 -2.48 -3.35
N THR A 102 -2.37 -2.32 -3.33
CA THR A 102 -1.48 -3.14 -2.50
C THR A 102 -0.83 -2.26 -1.46
N LEU A 103 -0.93 -2.66 -0.20
CA LEU A 103 -0.29 -2.00 0.93
C LEU A 103 0.87 -2.88 1.39
N GLN A 104 2.06 -2.28 1.52
CA GLN A 104 3.27 -3.02 1.90
C GLN A 104 3.90 -2.41 3.14
N THR A 105 4.33 -3.25 4.05
CA THR A 105 5.19 -2.87 5.18
C THR A 105 6.14 -4.00 5.51
N CYS A 106 7.02 -3.80 6.50
CA CYS A 106 7.94 -4.83 6.96
C CYS A 106 7.28 -5.74 7.98
N THR A 107 7.78 -6.97 8.11
CA THR A 107 7.32 -7.91 9.13
C THR A 107 8.03 -7.67 10.46
N PHE A 108 7.35 -7.99 11.57
CA PHE A 108 7.96 -8.07 12.89
C PHE A 108 8.50 -9.49 13.14
N PRO A 109 9.48 -9.62 14.04
CA PRO A 109 10.14 -8.57 14.84
C PRO A 109 11.38 -7.98 14.19
N ASN A 110 11.93 -8.57 13.14
CA ASN A 110 13.24 -8.23 12.60
C ASN A 110 13.20 -7.52 11.24
N PHE A 111 12.00 -7.26 10.71
CA PHE A 111 11.80 -6.55 9.43
C PHE A 111 12.45 -7.25 8.22
N GLU A 112 12.64 -8.57 8.29
CA GLU A 112 13.32 -9.32 7.22
C GLU A 112 12.48 -9.47 5.96
N ASN A 113 11.16 -9.57 6.10
CA ASN A 113 10.26 -9.79 4.98
C ASN A 113 9.28 -8.62 4.83
N ARG A 114 8.38 -8.73 3.87
CA ARG A 114 7.37 -7.72 3.60
C ARG A 114 5.98 -8.31 3.79
N LEU A 115 5.17 -7.62 4.58
CA LEU A 115 3.76 -7.93 4.74
C LEU A 115 2.99 -7.22 3.63
N ILE A 116 2.19 -7.97 2.90
CA ILE A 116 1.41 -7.47 1.77
C ILE A 116 -0.08 -7.61 2.09
N VAL A 117 -0.80 -6.52 1.93
CA VAL A 117 -2.27 -6.52 2.00
C VAL A 117 -2.78 -6.05 0.65
N ARG A 118 -3.57 -6.88 -0.02
CA ARG A 118 -4.21 -6.53 -1.29
C ARG A 118 -5.69 -6.34 -1.08
N ALA A 119 -6.23 -5.31 -1.71
CA ALA A 119 -7.65 -5.01 -1.66
C ALA A 119 -8.16 -4.74 -3.06
N ASP A 120 -9.32 -5.29 -3.40
CA ASP A 120 -9.95 -5.10 -4.70
C ASP A 120 -10.92 -3.94 -4.67
N ARG A 121 -11.01 -3.20 -5.79
CA ARG A 121 -11.92 -2.07 -5.92
C ARG A 121 -13.35 -2.53 -5.69
N LYS A 122 -14.02 -1.79 -4.84
CA LYS A 122 -15.44 -2.01 -4.59
C LYS A 122 -16.24 -1.34 -5.70
N VAL A 123 -17.06 -2.13 -6.37
CA VAL A 123 -17.88 -1.64 -7.48
C VAL A 123 -19.26 -1.20 -6.97
#